data_057e10b8732701ce8d5d9f48cbd71def
#
_entry.id   057e10b8732701ce8d5d9f48cbd71def
#
_cell.length_a   1.000
_cell.length_b   1.000
_cell.length_c   1.000
_cell.angle_alpha   90.00
_cell.angle_beta   90.00
_cell.angle_gamma   90.00
#
_symmetry.space_group_name_H-M   'P 1'
#
loop_
_entity.id
_entity.type
_entity.pdbx_description
1 polymer ?
#
loop_
_entity_poly.entity_id
_entity_poly.type
_entity_poly.pdbx_seq_one_letter_code
_entity_poly.pdbx_strand_id
1 'polypeptide(L)'
;MAHLLGGESLHLEFPTRTIFEGITVGLNEGDRIGIVGRNGDGKSTLMKILAGRLEPDSGRVTVRGGTRIGYLDQSDVLDDDHTVGYAIVGDTPEYEWASQSRIRDVISGLVSDLPWDAPVSSLSGGQRRRVALASLLAQEWDVLMLDEPTNHLDVEAITWLANHLKSRWSKNAGGLMVVTHDRWFLDEICTDTWEVHDRIVEPFEGGYAAYILQRVERDRQAAAAEAKRQNLMRKELAWLRRGAPARTSKPKFRIDAANALIADVPPVRDTVELKKMAVSRLGKDVVDLENVSVVYDDPSMPGGKRPVLKKVTWRIAPGERTGILGVNGAGKSTLLSLVTGDLKPTEGRVKHGKTVKVATLTQQLDELNEVANDRVSDVIGRKKRSYIADGKELSPSQMLERLGFTSAQLSTPVKD
;
A
#
# COMPACT_ATOMS: atom_id res chain seq x y z
N MET A 1 -17.73 -20.20 -15.44
CA MET A 1 -17.66 -18.73 -15.28
C MET A 1 -17.22 -18.14 -16.60
N ALA A 2 -17.80 -17.03 -17.03
CA ALA A 2 -17.40 -16.42 -18.31
C ALA A 2 -16.18 -15.53 -18.10
N HIS A 3 -15.23 -15.63 -19.02
CA HIS A 3 -14.02 -14.80 -19.00
C HIS A 3 -14.36 -13.34 -19.31
N LEU A 4 -13.89 -12.40 -18.50
CA LEU A 4 -14.09 -10.96 -18.68
C LEU A 4 -12.88 -10.31 -19.34
N LEU A 5 -11.70 -10.54 -18.76
CA LEU A 5 -10.45 -10.02 -19.28
C LEU A 5 -9.27 -10.87 -18.81
N GLY A 6 -8.15 -10.80 -19.51
CA GLY A 6 -6.93 -11.48 -19.12
C GLY A 6 -5.71 -11.01 -19.88
N GLY A 7 -4.57 -11.40 -19.38
CA GLY A 7 -3.27 -11.18 -20.01
C GLY A 7 -2.56 -12.52 -20.21
N GLU A 8 -2.02 -12.75 -21.39
CA GLU A 8 -1.28 -13.95 -21.72
C GLU A 8 0.18 -13.62 -22.02
N SER A 9 1.10 -14.28 -21.31
CA SER A 9 2.56 -14.13 -21.46
C SER A 9 3.02 -12.68 -21.46
N LEU A 10 2.44 -11.85 -20.57
CA LEU A 10 2.74 -10.44 -20.48
C LEU A 10 4.19 -10.23 -20.02
N HIS A 11 4.94 -9.45 -20.80
CA HIS A 11 6.28 -8.98 -20.47
C HIS A 11 6.31 -7.46 -20.51
N LEU A 12 6.94 -6.86 -19.50
CA LEU A 12 7.15 -5.42 -19.45
C LEU A 12 8.49 -5.10 -18.82
N GLU A 13 9.26 -4.26 -19.49
CA GLU A 13 10.57 -3.79 -19.05
C GLU A 13 10.65 -2.26 -19.12
N PHE A 14 11.05 -1.62 -18.02
CA PHE A 14 11.47 -0.23 -18.03
C PHE A 14 12.99 -0.13 -18.18
N PRO A 15 13.56 1.01 -18.61
CA PRO A 15 14.99 1.14 -18.86
C PRO A 15 15.90 0.71 -17.69
N THR A 16 15.39 0.75 -16.48
CA THR A 16 16.14 0.42 -15.26
C THR A 16 15.84 -0.96 -14.69
N ARG A 17 14.70 -1.60 -15.11
CA ARG A 17 14.31 -2.89 -14.55
C ARG A 17 13.17 -3.57 -15.31
N THR A 18 13.18 -4.89 -15.36
CA THR A 18 12.05 -5.71 -15.79
C THR A 18 10.99 -5.75 -14.69
N ILE A 19 9.74 -5.50 -15.04
CA ILE A 19 8.60 -5.53 -14.12
C ILE A 19 7.91 -6.89 -14.16
N PHE A 20 7.64 -7.41 -15.37
CA PHE A 20 7.00 -8.70 -15.56
C PHE A 20 7.74 -9.54 -16.58
N GLU A 21 7.75 -10.85 -16.34
CA GLU A 21 8.46 -11.82 -17.18
C GLU A 21 7.52 -12.98 -17.57
N GLY A 22 6.68 -12.74 -18.60
CA GLY A 22 5.82 -13.76 -19.16
C GLY A 22 4.64 -14.17 -18.28
N ILE A 23 4.03 -13.25 -17.55
CA ILE A 23 2.90 -13.56 -16.65
C ILE A 23 1.61 -13.85 -17.44
N THR A 24 0.82 -14.78 -16.94
CA THR A 24 -0.52 -15.11 -17.46
C THR A 24 -1.52 -15.08 -16.34
N VAL A 25 -2.54 -14.22 -16.48
CA VAL A 25 -3.58 -13.99 -15.47
C VAL A 25 -4.92 -13.75 -16.14
N GLY A 26 -6.02 -14.04 -15.44
CA GLY A 26 -7.37 -13.85 -15.97
C GLY A 26 -8.39 -13.51 -14.89
N LEU A 27 -9.35 -12.68 -15.24
CA LEU A 27 -10.50 -12.30 -14.43
C LEU A 27 -11.78 -12.83 -15.06
N ASN A 28 -12.56 -13.56 -14.30
CA ASN A 28 -13.83 -14.12 -14.73
C ASN A 28 -15.01 -13.41 -14.04
N GLU A 29 -16.21 -13.66 -14.53
CA GLU A 29 -17.42 -13.21 -13.81
C GLU A 29 -17.50 -13.80 -12.42
N GLY A 30 -17.73 -12.94 -11.45
CA GLY A 30 -17.80 -13.31 -10.03
C GLY A 30 -16.48 -13.17 -9.28
N ASP A 31 -15.35 -13.03 -9.96
CA ASP A 31 -14.05 -12.90 -9.30
C ASP A 31 -13.93 -11.57 -8.55
N ARG A 32 -13.37 -11.65 -7.35
CA ARG A 32 -13.06 -10.52 -6.45
C ARG A 32 -11.61 -10.62 -6.01
N ILE A 33 -10.71 -9.98 -6.75
CA ILE A 33 -9.27 -10.20 -6.64
C ILE A 33 -8.61 -9.05 -5.88
N GLY A 34 -7.96 -9.36 -4.77
CA GLY A 34 -7.05 -8.46 -4.08
C GLY A 34 -5.63 -8.60 -4.63
N ILE A 35 -4.98 -7.50 -4.99
CA ILE A 35 -3.61 -7.52 -5.48
C ILE A 35 -2.69 -7.02 -4.37
N VAL A 36 -1.75 -7.85 -3.96
CA VAL A 36 -0.79 -7.58 -2.88
C VAL A 36 0.65 -7.71 -3.38
N GLY A 37 1.60 -7.15 -2.66
CA GLY A 37 3.02 -7.15 -3.01
C GLY A 37 3.73 -5.93 -2.44
N ARG A 38 5.05 -5.87 -2.56
CA ARG A 38 5.85 -4.72 -2.10
C ARG A 38 5.59 -3.49 -2.97
N ASN A 39 5.89 -2.31 -2.43
CA ASN A 39 5.85 -1.09 -3.24
C ASN A 39 6.90 -1.20 -4.35
N GLY A 40 6.46 -0.85 -5.56
CA GLY A 40 7.28 -0.96 -6.74
C GLY A 40 7.27 -2.33 -7.45
N ASP A 41 6.67 -3.40 -6.93
CA ASP A 41 6.64 -4.72 -7.60
C ASP A 41 5.75 -4.75 -8.85
N GLY A 42 5.00 -3.67 -9.14
CA GLY A 42 4.23 -3.56 -10.38
C GLY A 42 2.71 -3.76 -10.22
N LYS A 43 2.15 -3.72 -9.00
CA LYS A 43 0.70 -3.90 -8.76
C LYS A 43 -0.17 -2.98 -9.62
N SER A 44 0.05 -1.66 -9.53
CA SER A 44 -0.66 -0.66 -10.34
C SER A 44 -0.35 -0.80 -11.83
N THR A 45 0.87 -1.20 -12.17
CA THR A 45 1.29 -1.47 -13.56
C THR A 45 0.51 -2.63 -14.16
N LEU A 46 0.34 -3.74 -13.41
CA LEU A 46 -0.49 -4.86 -13.82
C LEU A 46 -1.91 -4.43 -14.13
N MET A 47 -2.53 -3.68 -13.23
CA MET A 47 -3.88 -3.17 -13.45
C MET A 47 -3.98 -2.25 -14.67
N LYS A 48 -2.98 -1.37 -14.89
CA LYS A 48 -2.94 -0.50 -16.08
C LYS A 48 -2.82 -1.30 -17.38
N ILE A 49 -2.03 -2.36 -17.40
CA ILE A 49 -1.91 -3.25 -18.57
C ILE A 49 -3.26 -3.93 -18.82
N LEU A 50 -3.87 -4.55 -17.82
CA LEU A 50 -5.14 -5.24 -17.97
C LEU A 50 -6.30 -4.30 -18.33
N ALA A 51 -6.25 -3.05 -17.88
CA ALA A 51 -7.21 -2.01 -18.27
C ALA A 51 -6.97 -1.42 -19.67
N GLY A 52 -5.93 -1.85 -20.38
CA GLY A 52 -5.56 -1.30 -21.68
C GLY A 52 -5.00 0.14 -21.64
N ARG A 53 -4.54 0.60 -20.48
CA ARG A 53 -3.96 1.93 -20.29
C ARG A 53 -2.44 1.96 -20.45
N LEU A 54 -1.81 0.78 -20.47
CA LEU A 54 -0.39 0.60 -20.70
C LEU A 54 -0.21 -0.63 -21.58
N GLU A 55 0.54 -0.49 -22.67
CA GLU A 55 0.88 -1.61 -23.54
C GLU A 55 2.06 -2.39 -22.99
N PRO A 56 2.01 -3.73 -22.91
CA PRO A 56 3.15 -4.55 -22.58
C PRO A 56 4.13 -4.63 -23.76
N ASP A 57 5.41 -4.86 -23.50
CA ASP A 57 6.42 -5.04 -24.56
C ASP A 57 6.18 -6.33 -25.37
N SER A 58 5.63 -7.36 -24.74
CA SER A 58 5.18 -8.57 -25.42
C SER A 58 4.06 -9.27 -24.63
N GLY A 59 3.41 -10.25 -25.27
CA GLY A 59 2.19 -10.87 -24.77
C GLY A 59 0.96 -10.16 -25.32
N ARG A 60 -0.21 -10.52 -24.82
CA ARG A 60 -1.47 -9.90 -25.24
C ARG A 60 -2.46 -9.77 -24.12
N VAL A 61 -3.24 -8.70 -24.16
CA VAL A 61 -4.42 -8.52 -23.31
C VAL A 61 -5.66 -8.88 -24.10
N THR A 62 -6.54 -9.66 -23.50
CA THR A 62 -7.83 -10.04 -24.08
C THR A 62 -8.95 -9.51 -23.21
N VAL A 63 -9.91 -8.83 -23.82
CA VAL A 63 -11.11 -8.31 -23.13
C VAL A 63 -12.32 -8.80 -23.89
N ARG A 64 -13.32 -9.35 -23.19
CA ARG A 64 -14.58 -9.77 -23.80
C ARG A 64 -15.26 -8.57 -24.44
N GLY A 65 -15.74 -8.74 -25.68
CA GLY A 65 -16.43 -7.67 -26.41
C GLY A 65 -17.60 -7.09 -25.61
N GLY A 66 -17.66 -5.75 -25.55
CA GLY A 66 -18.69 -5.01 -24.82
C GLY A 66 -18.47 -4.87 -23.31
N THR A 67 -17.39 -5.43 -22.74
CA THR A 67 -17.06 -5.26 -21.31
C THR A 67 -16.68 -3.81 -21.02
N ARG A 68 -17.39 -3.17 -20.07
CA ARG A 68 -17.10 -1.82 -19.58
C ARG A 68 -16.19 -1.92 -18.35
N ILE A 69 -15.00 -1.32 -18.43
CA ILE A 69 -14.00 -1.34 -17.36
C ILE A 69 -13.93 0.04 -16.72
N GLY A 70 -14.28 0.12 -15.43
CA GLY A 70 -14.07 1.30 -14.60
C GLY A 70 -12.71 1.20 -13.89
N TYR A 71 -11.93 2.27 -13.91
CA TYR A 71 -10.60 2.29 -13.33
C TYR A 71 -10.41 3.54 -12.45
N LEU A 72 -10.08 3.34 -11.17
CA LEU A 72 -9.64 4.39 -10.26
C LEU A 72 -8.12 4.41 -10.22
N ASP A 73 -7.51 5.47 -10.76
CA ASP A 73 -6.04 5.65 -10.71
C ASP A 73 -5.60 6.20 -9.33
N GLN A 74 -4.31 6.17 -9.06
CA GLN A 74 -3.73 6.82 -7.88
C GLN A 74 -3.87 8.34 -7.91
N SER A 75 -3.77 8.95 -9.10
CA SER A 75 -4.02 10.37 -9.33
C SER A 75 -5.47 10.60 -9.74
N ASP A 76 -6.11 11.59 -9.14
CA ASP A 76 -7.49 11.95 -9.46
C ASP A 76 -7.52 12.80 -10.75
N VAL A 77 -8.25 12.34 -11.75
CA VAL A 77 -8.48 13.06 -13.00
C VAL A 77 -9.85 13.72 -12.91
N LEU A 78 -9.95 14.77 -12.10
CA LEU A 78 -11.14 15.61 -12.00
C LEU A 78 -10.85 16.97 -12.64
N ASP A 79 -11.84 17.51 -13.36
CA ASP A 79 -11.78 18.84 -13.93
C ASP A 79 -12.03 19.88 -12.81
N ASP A 80 -11.11 20.81 -12.66
CA ASP A 80 -11.16 21.83 -11.63
C ASP A 80 -12.29 22.85 -11.81
N ASP A 81 -12.79 23.00 -13.04
CA ASP A 81 -13.88 23.91 -13.39
C ASP A 81 -15.26 23.32 -13.09
N HIS A 82 -15.35 22.02 -12.80
CA HIS A 82 -16.61 21.36 -12.47
C HIS A 82 -16.99 21.55 -11.01
N THR A 83 -18.29 21.43 -10.72
CA THR A 83 -18.78 21.28 -9.33
C THR A 83 -18.72 19.82 -8.88
N VAL A 84 -18.81 19.59 -7.56
CA VAL A 84 -18.90 18.23 -6.99
C VAL A 84 -20.02 17.42 -7.63
N GLY A 85 -21.21 18.02 -7.77
CA GLY A 85 -22.36 17.37 -8.38
C GLY A 85 -22.11 17.00 -9.83
N TYR A 86 -21.60 17.95 -10.62
CA TYR A 86 -21.31 17.72 -12.02
C TYR A 86 -20.22 16.63 -12.21
N ALA A 87 -19.20 16.60 -11.37
CA ALA A 87 -18.15 15.60 -11.43
C ALA A 87 -18.68 14.17 -11.17
N ILE A 88 -19.77 14.01 -10.39
CA ILE A 88 -20.35 12.71 -10.05
C ILE A 88 -21.40 12.26 -11.07
N VAL A 89 -22.34 13.12 -11.44
CA VAL A 89 -23.52 12.75 -12.25
C VAL A 89 -23.54 13.42 -13.63
N GLY A 90 -22.59 14.30 -13.94
CA GLY A 90 -22.54 15.05 -15.20
C GLY A 90 -23.76 15.97 -15.34
N ASP A 91 -24.27 16.07 -16.58
CA ASP A 91 -25.47 16.86 -16.92
C ASP A 91 -26.79 16.14 -16.58
N THR A 92 -26.74 15.00 -15.86
CA THR A 92 -27.95 14.24 -15.52
C THR A 92 -28.86 15.07 -14.61
N PRO A 93 -30.13 15.32 -14.98
CA PRO A 93 -31.05 16.10 -14.16
C PRO A 93 -31.29 15.48 -12.80
N GLU A 94 -31.58 16.32 -11.78
CA GLU A 94 -31.76 15.87 -10.39
C GLU A 94 -32.84 14.80 -10.25
N TYR A 95 -33.99 14.96 -10.90
CA TYR A 95 -35.08 13.99 -10.85
C TYR A 95 -34.69 12.59 -11.40
N GLU A 96 -33.71 12.54 -12.31
CA GLU A 96 -33.25 11.31 -12.91
C GLU A 96 -32.22 10.61 -12.02
N TRP A 97 -31.11 11.28 -11.62
CA TRP A 97 -30.11 10.65 -10.74
C TRP A 97 -30.65 10.39 -9.34
N ALA A 98 -31.52 11.27 -8.81
CA ALA A 98 -32.14 11.07 -7.50
C ALA A 98 -33.17 9.92 -7.49
N SER A 99 -33.69 9.49 -8.63
CA SER A 99 -34.51 8.28 -8.72
C SER A 99 -33.69 7.00 -8.54
N GLN A 100 -32.40 7.04 -8.86
CA GLN A 100 -31.49 5.89 -8.82
C GLN A 100 -30.94 5.66 -7.40
N SER A 101 -31.40 4.58 -6.74
CA SER A 101 -30.98 4.24 -5.37
C SER A 101 -29.46 4.10 -5.22
N ARG A 102 -28.80 3.54 -6.22
CA ARG A 102 -27.34 3.38 -6.25
C ARG A 102 -26.61 4.72 -6.17
N ILE A 103 -27.02 5.72 -6.96
CA ILE A 103 -26.35 7.04 -6.98
C ILE A 103 -26.56 7.74 -5.63
N ARG A 104 -27.79 7.68 -5.08
CA ARG A 104 -28.06 8.22 -3.73
C ARG A 104 -27.22 7.56 -2.65
N ASP A 105 -27.06 6.24 -2.71
CA ASP A 105 -26.23 5.49 -1.76
C ASP A 105 -24.77 5.93 -1.85
N VAL A 106 -24.23 6.08 -3.06
CA VAL A 106 -22.85 6.57 -3.29
C VAL A 106 -22.65 7.98 -2.76
N ILE A 107 -23.57 8.90 -3.04
CA ILE A 107 -23.52 10.28 -2.55
C ILE A 107 -23.56 10.31 -1.02
N SER A 108 -24.49 9.57 -0.42
CA SER A 108 -24.64 9.48 1.04
C SER A 108 -23.41 8.89 1.72
N GLY A 109 -22.79 7.86 1.13
CA GLY A 109 -21.66 7.15 1.72
C GLY A 109 -20.31 7.82 1.60
N LEU A 110 -20.10 8.66 0.57
CA LEU A 110 -18.79 9.21 0.27
C LEU A 110 -18.68 10.74 0.34
N VAL A 111 -19.76 11.47 0.01
CA VAL A 111 -19.68 12.91 -0.22
C VAL A 111 -20.79 13.72 0.47
N SER A 112 -21.53 13.13 1.40
CA SER A 112 -22.65 13.77 2.10
C SER A 112 -22.26 15.04 2.88
N ASP A 113 -20.99 15.16 3.25
CA ASP A 113 -20.43 16.31 3.98
C ASP A 113 -19.93 17.42 3.04
N LEU A 114 -19.96 17.21 1.71
CA LEU A 114 -19.48 18.17 0.72
C LEU A 114 -20.64 18.98 0.14
N PRO A 115 -20.48 20.31 -0.01
CA PRO A 115 -21.47 21.10 -0.74
C PRO A 115 -21.54 20.66 -2.21
N TRP A 116 -22.74 20.39 -2.70
CA TRP A 116 -22.99 19.89 -4.05
C TRP A 116 -22.49 20.83 -5.16
N ASP A 117 -22.64 22.13 -4.93
CA ASP A 117 -22.24 23.16 -5.88
C ASP A 117 -20.79 23.69 -5.65
N ALA A 118 -20.04 23.08 -4.72
CA ALA A 118 -18.67 23.49 -4.50
C ALA A 118 -17.79 23.16 -5.72
N PRO A 119 -16.92 24.08 -6.17
CA PRO A 119 -16.00 23.80 -7.26
C PRO A 119 -14.95 22.77 -6.82
N VAL A 120 -14.61 21.84 -7.72
CA VAL A 120 -13.61 20.79 -7.46
C VAL A 120 -12.25 21.39 -7.08
N SER A 121 -11.89 22.56 -7.63
CA SER A 121 -10.66 23.29 -7.29
C SER A 121 -10.55 23.70 -5.81
N SER A 122 -11.68 23.84 -5.10
CA SER A 122 -11.68 24.22 -3.67
C SER A 122 -11.49 23.04 -2.72
N LEU A 123 -11.53 21.81 -3.23
CA LEU A 123 -11.47 20.60 -2.43
C LEU A 123 -10.05 20.25 -2.00
N SER A 124 -9.92 19.74 -0.78
CA SER A 124 -8.67 19.09 -0.35
C SER A 124 -8.41 17.80 -1.15
N GLY A 125 -7.16 17.33 -1.20
CA GLY A 125 -6.81 16.11 -1.91
C GLY A 125 -7.65 14.89 -1.48
N GLY A 126 -7.94 14.74 -0.19
CA GLY A 126 -8.80 13.67 0.30
C GLY A 126 -10.27 13.80 -0.14
N GLN A 127 -10.80 15.03 -0.21
CA GLN A 127 -12.13 15.30 -0.72
C GLN A 127 -12.22 15.03 -2.22
N ARG A 128 -11.22 15.48 -3.00
CA ARG A 128 -11.12 15.16 -4.43
C ARG A 128 -11.11 13.65 -4.66
N ARG A 129 -10.34 12.90 -3.86
CA ARG A 129 -10.31 11.43 -3.95
C ARG A 129 -11.67 10.81 -3.72
N ARG A 130 -12.44 11.29 -2.74
CA ARG A 130 -13.81 10.82 -2.47
C ARG A 130 -14.77 11.13 -3.62
N VAL A 131 -14.65 12.31 -4.22
CA VAL A 131 -15.46 12.70 -5.39
C VAL A 131 -15.10 11.85 -6.61
N ALA A 132 -13.83 11.60 -6.89
CA ALA A 132 -13.38 10.72 -7.98
C ALA A 132 -13.90 9.29 -7.81
N LEU A 133 -13.83 8.75 -6.58
CA LEU A 133 -14.38 7.44 -6.27
C LEU A 133 -15.92 7.43 -6.44
N ALA A 134 -16.61 8.46 -5.97
CA ALA A 134 -18.06 8.59 -6.11
C ALA A 134 -18.49 8.66 -7.59
N SER A 135 -17.79 9.46 -8.40
CA SER A 135 -18.01 9.54 -9.85
C SER A 135 -17.89 8.19 -10.54
N LEU A 136 -16.84 7.42 -10.17
CA LEU A 136 -16.66 6.08 -10.71
C LEU A 136 -17.77 5.12 -10.29
N LEU A 137 -18.13 5.11 -8.99
CA LEU A 137 -19.12 4.18 -8.43
C LEU A 137 -20.57 4.51 -8.86
N ALA A 138 -20.86 5.75 -9.21
CA ALA A 138 -22.17 6.18 -9.71
C ALA A 138 -22.50 5.54 -11.08
N GLN A 139 -21.50 5.15 -11.84
CA GLN A 139 -21.66 4.55 -13.18
C GLN A 139 -21.76 3.02 -13.12
N GLU A 140 -22.18 2.42 -14.22
CA GLU A 140 -22.27 0.96 -14.38
C GLU A 140 -21.03 0.41 -15.05
N TRP A 141 -20.43 -0.59 -14.42
CA TRP A 141 -19.24 -1.27 -14.89
C TRP A 141 -19.41 -2.78 -14.80
N ASP A 142 -18.89 -3.50 -15.79
CA ASP A 142 -18.79 -4.95 -15.74
C ASP A 142 -17.55 -5.38 -14.94
N VAL A 143 -16.48 -4.57 -15.01
CA VAL A 143 -15.25 -4.73 -14.23
C VAL A 143 -14.90 -3.42 -13.55
N LEU A 144 -14.58 -3.48 -12.25
CA LEU A 144 -14.00 -2.38 -11.49
C LEU A 144 -12.56 -2.69 -11.10
N MET A 145 -11.69 -1.75 -11.36
CA MET A 145 -10.28 -1.78 -10.96
C MET A 145 -10.00 -0.57 -10.07
N LEU A 146 -9.67 -0.83 -8.80
CA LEU A 146 -9.50 0.20 -7.79
C LEU A 146 -8.06 0.20 -7.25
N ASP A 147 -7.32 1.26 -7.54
CA ASP A 147 -5.96 1.46 -7.04
C ASP A 147 -5.97 2.35 -5.80
N GLU A 148 -5.68 1.74 -4.64
CA GLU A 148 -5.69 2.35 -3.30
C GLU A 148 -7.00 3.13 -3.01
N PRO A 149 -8.18 2.49 -3.10
CA PRO A 149 -9.46 3.18 -2.90
C PRO A 149 -9.73 3.58 -1.45
N THR A 150 -9.03 2.97 -0.49
CA THR A 150 -9.18 3.22 0.94
C THR A 150 -8.38 4.42 1.43
N ASN A 151 -7.45 4.94 0.61
CA ASN A 151 -6.66 6.11 0.98
C ASN A 151 -7.56 7.34 1.17
N HIS A 152 -7.30 8.08 2.24
CA HIS A 152 -8.05 9.27 2.66
C HIS A 152 -9.51 9.03 3.07
N LEU A 153 -9.97 7.77 3.11
CA LEU A 153 -11.26 7.40 3.70
C LEU A 153 -11.12 7.18 5.21
N ASP A 154 -12.17 7.51 5.94
CA ASP A 154 -12.28 7.10 7.34
C ASP A 154 -12.90 5.71 7.47
N VAL A 155 -12.97 5.20 8.69
CA VAL A 155 -13.45 3.84 8.97
C VAL A 155 -14.90 3.63 8.52
N GLU A 156 -15.74 4.66 8.62
CA GLU A 156 -17.14 4.60 8.22
C GLU A 156 -17.27 4.51 6.70
N ALA A 157 -16.54 5.36 5.97
CA ALA A 157 -16.49 5.34 4.51
C ALA A 157 -15.86 4.04 3.95
N ILE A 158 -14.82 3.49 4.60
CA ILE A 158 -14.22 2.19 4.21
C ILE A 158 -15.24 1.06 4.42
N THR A 159 -15.95 1.06 5.56
CA THR A 159 -16.98 0.04 5.84
C THR A 159 -18.13 0.14 4.85
N TRP A 160 -18.57 1.36 4.54
CA TRP A 160 -19.60 1.59 3.54
C TRP A 160 -19.14 1.09 2.17
N LEU A 161 -17.91 1.43 1.75
CA LEU A 161 -17.34 1.01 0.46
C LEU A 161 -17.28 -0.52 0.33
N ALA A 162 -16.86 -1.21 1.39
CA ALA A 162 -16.84 -2.68 1.41
C ALA A 162 -18.23 -3.26 1.19
N ASN A 163 -19.24 -2.75 1.88
CA ASN A 163 -20.63 -3.19 1.75
C ASN A 163 -21.21 -2.87 0.36
N HIS A 164 -20.91 -1.68 -0.18
CA HIS A 164 -21.32 -1.26 -1.51
C HIS A 164 -20.74 -2.20 -2.60
N LEU A 165 -19.44 -2.51 -2.54
CA LEU A 165 -18.80 -3.40 -3.52
C LEU A 165 -19.30 -4.84 -3.43
N LYS A 166 -19.63 -5.34 -2.24
CA LYS A 166 -20.25 -6.66 -2.06
C LYS A 166 -21.61 -6.77 -2.71
N SER A 167 -22.42 -5.72 -2.60
CA SER A 167 -23.79 -5.68 -3.12
C SER A 167 -23.92 -5.18 -4.54
N ARG A 168 -22.82 -4.70 -5.15
CA ARG A 168 -22.83 -4.04 -6.47
C ARG A 168 -23.31 -4.94 -7.60
N TRP A 169 -22.96 -6.21 -7.58
CA TRP A 169 -23.34 -7.19 -8.58
C TRP A 169 -24.08 -8.36 -7.94
N SER A 170 -24.91 -9.02 -8.74
CA SER A 170 -25.47 -10.31 -8.32
C SER A 170 -24.38 -11.35 -8.14
N LYS A 171 -24.70 -12.42 -7.43
CA LYS A 171 -23.76 -13.53 -7.23
C LYS A 171 -23.27 -14.07 -8.58
N ASN A 172 -21.95 -14.22 -8.72
CA ASN A 172 -21.26 -14.67 -9.94
C ASN A 172 -21.38 -13.71 -11.15
N ALA A 173 -21.60 -12.42 -10.92
CA ALA A 173 -21.59 -11.40 -11.98
C ALA A 173 -20.55 -10.32 -11.68
N GLY A 174 -20.11 -9.62 -12.74
CA GLY A 174 -19.09 -8.58 -12.66
C GLY A 174 -17.74 -9.07 -12.19
N GLY A 175 -16.74 -8.23 -12.26
CA GLY A 175 -15.37 -8.50 -11.82
C GLY A 175 -14.82 -7.33 -10.98
N LEU A 176 -14.05 -7.64 -9.94
CA LEU A 176 -13.39 -6.64 -9.11
C LEU A 176 -11.90 -6.96 -8.97
N MET A 177 -11.07 -5.94 -9.18
CA MET A 177 -9.65 -5.98 -8.85
C MET A 177 -9.31 -4.79 -7.95
N VAL A 178 -8.64 -5.04 -6.82
CA VAL A 178 -8.31 -4.00 -5.85
C VAL A 178 -6.85 -4.11 -5.44
N VAL A 179 -6.13 -3.01 -5.53
CA VAL A 179 -4.83 -2.83 -4.86
C VAL A 179 -5.08 -1.99 -3.62
N THR A 180 -4.74 -2.49 -2.45
CA THR A 180 -4.77 -1.71 -1.20
C THR A 180 -3.87 -2.31 -0.13
N HIS A 181 -3.48 -1.49 0.83
CA HIS A 181 -2.78 -1.92 2.05
C HIS A 181 -3.73 -2.21 3.22
N ASP A 182 -5.03 -1.97 3.05
CA ASP A 182 -6.04 -2.25 4.08
C ASP A 182 -6.39 -3.74 4.07
N ARG A 183 -5.84 -4.46 5.05
CA ARG A 183 -6.00 -5.91 5.19
C ARG A 183 -7.42 -6.32 5.48
N TRP A 184 -8.11 -5.56 6.35
CA TRP A 184 -9.51 -5.82 6.68
C TRP A 184 -10.39 -5.68 5.43
N PHE A 185 -10.16 -4.64 4.64
CA PHE A 185 -10.91 -4.41 3.41
C PHE A 185 -10.72 -5.56 2.40
N LEU A 186 -9.48 -6.05 2.23
CA LEU A 186 -9.20 -7.20 1.37
C LEU A 186 -9.91 -8.47 1.86
N ASP A 187 -9.86 -8.76 3.16
CA ASP A 187 -10.55 -9.93 3.72
C ASP A 187 -12.06 -9.85 3.56
N GLU A 188 -12.60 -8.65 3.61
CA GLU A 188 -14.04 -8.42 3.55
C GLU A 188 -14.63 -8.55 2.15
N ILE A 189 -13.88 -8.17 1.11
CA ILE A 189 -14.41 -8.08 -0.27
C ILE A 189 -13.81 -9.09 -1.26
N CYS A 190 -12.61 -9.60 -1.01
CA CYS A 190 -11.91 -10.44 -1.98
C CYS A 190 -12.14 -11.94 -1.73
N THR A 191 -12.37 -12.67 -2.82
CA THR A 191 -12.45 -14.14 -2.83
C THR A 191 -11.11 -14.76 -3.15
N ASP A 192 -10.21 -14.02 -3.81
CA ASP A 192 -8.91 -14.46 -4.26
C ASP A 192 -7.88 -13.33 -4.04
N THR A 193 -6.64 -13.71 -3.85
CA THR A 193 -5.53 -12.77 -3.68
C THR A 193 -4.42 -13.09 -4.67
N TRP A 194 -3.97 -12.08 -5.43
CA TRP A 194 -2.79 -12.21 -6.29
C TRP A 194 -1.58 -11.55 -5.64
N GLU A 195 -0.53 -12.31 -5.38
CA GLU A 195 0.75 -11.76 -4.94
C GLU A 195 1.61 -11.40 -6.15
N VAL A 196 1.98 -10.12 -6.26
CA VAL A 196 2.94 -9.63 -7.25
C VAL A 196 4.31 -9.56 -6.58
N HIS A 197 5.26 -10.35 -7.07
CA HIS A 197 6.63 -10.38 -6.55
C HIS A 197 7.58 -10.97 -7.59
N ASP A 198 8.85 -10.65 -7.51
CA ASP A 198 9.92 -11.26 -8.32
C ASP A 198 9.57 -11.39 -9.82
N ARG A 199 8.87 -10.39 -10.39
CA ARG A 199 8.40 -10.29 -11.80
C ARG A 199 7.30 -11.27 -12.19
N ILE A 200 6.71 -11.98 -11.24
CA ILE A 200 5.61 -12.93 -11.43
C ILE A 200 4.37 -12.52 -10.66
N VAL A 201 3.26 -13.17 -10.98
CA VAL A 201 1.99 -13.06 -10.25
C VAL A 201 1.57 -14.44 -9.82
N GLU A 202 1.41 -14.64 -8.52
CA GLU A 202 0.92 -15.91 -7.96
C GLU A 202 -0.49 -15.74 -7.40
N PRO A 203 -1.46 -16.53 -7.86
CA PRO A 203 -2.82 -16.55 -7.31
C PRO A 203 -2.90 -17.40 -6.03
N PHE A 204 -3.67 -16.91 -5.06
CA PHE A 204 -4.03 -17.59 -3.82
C PHE A 204 -5.55 -17.55 -3.65
N GLU A 205 -6.14 -18.64 -3.19
CA GLU A 205 -7.56 -18.69 -2.85
C GLU A 205 -7.81 -17.99 -1.49
N GLY A 206 -8.86 -17.20 -1.42
CA GLY A 206 -9.26 -16.47 -0.21
C GLY A 206 -8.73 -15.04 -0.11
N GLY A 207 -9.20 -14.35 0.93
CA GLY A 207 -8.78 -12.99 1.28
C GLY A 207 -7.36 -12.93 1.85
N TYR A 208 -7.00 -11.76 2.41
CA TYR A 208 -5.64 -11.49 2.88
C TYR A 208 -5.18 -12.44 3.99
N ALA A 209 -6.06 -12.80 4.94
CA ALA A 209 -5.71 -13.71 6.04
C ALA A 209 -5.39 -15.12 5.52
N ALA A 210 -6.20 -15.64 4.57
CA ALA A 210 -5.95 -16.93 3.93
C ALA A 210 -4.64 -16.91 3.13
N TYR A 211 -4.40 -15.85 2.37
CA TYR A 211 -3.14 -15.64 1.65
C TYR A 211 -1.93 -15.71 2.57
N ILE A 212 -1.94 -15.01 3.72
CA ILE A 212 -0.81 -15.02 4.66
C ILE A 212 -0.51 -16.44 5.17
N LEU A 213 -1.54 -17.21 5.51
CA LEU A 213 -1.37 -18.60 5.98
C LEU A 213 -0.74 -19.47 4.87
N GLN A 214 -1.26 -19.41 3.65
CA GLN A 214 -0.75 -20.16 2.51
C GLN A 214 0.68 -19.74 2.16
N ARG A 215 0.99 -18.45 2.20
CA ARG A 215 2.33 -17.92 1.96
C ARG A 215 3.34 -18.45 2.99
N VAL A 216 3.01 -18.40 4.29
CA VAL A 216 3.88 -18.92 5.36
C VAL A 216 4.17 -20.40 5.15
N GLU A 217 3.15 -21.21 4.81
CA GLU A 217 3.34 -22.64 4.57
C GLU A 217 4.18 -22.89 3.30
N ARG A 218 3.95 -22.15 2.22
CA ARG A 218 4.77 -22.20 1.00
C ARG A 218 6.24 -21.86 1.31
N ASP A 219 6.49 -20.78 2.04
CA ASP A 219 7.85 -20.37 2.39
C ASP A 219 8.56 -21.41 3.28
N ARG A 220 7.81 -22.05 4.18
CA ARG A 220 8.30 -23.19 4.99
C ARG A 220 8.67 -24.39 4.13
N GLN A 221 7.81 -24.75 3.18
CA GLN A 221 8.07 -25.86 2.25
C GLN A 221 9.27 -25.56 1.35
N ALA A 222 9.37 -24.35 0.82
CA ALA A 222 10.50 -23.90 0.01
C ALA A 222 11.81 -23.96 0.79
N ALA A 223 11.82 -23.49 2.05
CA ALA A 223 12.99 -23.55 2.92
C ALA A 223 13.41 -25.00 3.24
N ALA A 224 12.45 -25.90 3.47
CA ALA A 224 12.71 -27.32 3.68
C ALA A 224 13.28 -28.01 2.43
N ALA A 225 12.73 -27.70 1.26
CA ALA A 225 13.24 -28.20 -0.03
C ALA A 225 14.66 -27.70 -0.30
N GLU A 226 14.93 -26.39 -0.05
CA GLU A 226 16.25 -25.82 -0.21
C GLU A 226 17.28 -26.42 0.76
N ALA A 227 16.92 -26.65 2.02
CA ALA A 227 17.78 -27.33 2.97
C ALA A 227 18.14 -28.76 2.52
N LYS A 228 17.15 -29.48 1.96
CA LYS A 228 17.36 -30.81 1.37
C LYS A 228 18.29 -30.75 0.16
N ARG A 229 18.08 -29.77 -0.73
CA ARG A 229 18.92 -29.53 -1.91
C ARG A 229 20.38 -29.23 -1.51
N GLN A 230 20.59 -28.34 -0.55
CA GLN A 230 21.91 -27.98 -0.04
C GLN A 230 22.62 -29.17 0.61
N ASN A 231 21.90 -30.01 1.36
CA ASN A 231 22.46 -31.23 1.92
C ASN A 231 22.90 -32.23 0.83
N LEU A 232 22.08 -32.37 -0.22
CA LEU A 232 22.43 -33.20 -1.38
C LEU A 232 23.66 -32.63 -2.10
N MET A 233 23.69 -31.33 -2.36
CA MET A 233 24.81 -30.64 -2.97
C MET A 233 26.11 -30.85 -2.16
N ARG A 234 26.05 -30.70 -0.82
CA ARG A 234 27.22 -30.95 0.04
C ARG A 234 27.72 -32.40 -0.07
N LYS A 235 26.81 -33.38 -0.13
CA LYS A 235 27.17 -34.79 -0.31
C LYS A 235 27.84 -35.04 -1.66
N GLU A 236 27.30 -34.48 -2.74
CA GLU A 236 27.86 -34.63 -4.09
C GLU A 236 29.21 -33.89 -4.23
N LEU A 237 29.34 -32.67 -3.67
CA LEU A 237 30.63 -31.95 -3.63
C LEU A 237 31.69 -32.72 -2.82
N ALA A 238 31.31 -33.29 -1.68
CA ALA A 238 32.21 -34.12 -0.88
C ALA A 238 32.65 -35.38 -1.65
N TRP A 239 31.74 -35.99 -2.41
CA TRP A 239 32.03 -37.11 -3.28
C TRP A 239 32.93 -36.70 -4.45
N LEU A 240 32.70 -35.54 -5.08
CA LEU A 240 33.55 -35.01 -6.16
C LEU A 240 34.98 -34.68 -5.68
N ARG A 241 35.12 -34.19 -4.46
CA ARG A 241 36.43 -33.90 -3.83
C ARG A 241 37.22 -35.15 -3.47
N ARG A 242 36.53 -36.24 -3.12
CA ARG A 242 37.18 -37.55 -2.93
C ARG A 242 37.68 -38.05 -4.29
N GLY A 243 38.97 -38.28 -4.44
CA GLY A 243 39.58 -38.78 -5.68
C GLY A 243 38.79 -40.00 -6.20
N ALA A 244 38.80 -40.22 -7.50
CA ALA A 244 38.25 -41.49 -8.06
C ALA A 244 39.08 -42.65 -7.54
N PRO A 245 38.46 -43.78 -7.14
CA PRO A 245 39.18 -45.02 -6.84
C PRO A 245 40.06 -45.40 -8.06
N ALA A 246 41.24 -45.91 -7.77
CA ALA A 246 42.15 -46.32 -8.83
C ALA A 246 41.45 -47.26 -9.83
N ARG A 247 41.40 -46.91 -11.11
CA ARG A 247 40.79 -47.62 -12.26
C ARG A 247 39.33 -47.30 -12.61
N THR A 248 38.64 -46.27 -12.01
CA THR A 248 37.29 -45.89 -12.45
C THR A 248 37.18 -44.40 -12.68
N SER A 249 36.67 -43.96 -13.83
CA SER A 249 36.30 -42.56 -14.10
C SER A 249 35.00 -42.24 -13.38
N LYS A 250 34.89 -41.00 -12.89
CA LYS A 250 33.62 -40.52 -12.29
C LYS A 250 32.50 -40.52 -13.33
N PRO A 251 31.31 -41.07 -13.06
CA PRO A 251 30.20 -41.07 -14.01
C PRO A 251 29.80 -39.66 -14.40
N LYS A 252 29.78 -39.34 -15.71
CA LYS A 252 29.49 -38.03 -16.26
C LYS A 252 28.12 -37.51 -15.82
N PHE A 253 27.10 -38.36 -15.80
CA PHE A 253 25.73 -38.00 -15.37
C PHE A 253 25.69 -37.43 -13.94
N ARG A 254 26.57 -37.89 -13.04
CA ARG A 254 26.63 -37.43 -11.66
C ARG A 254 27.34 -36.10 -11.51
N ILE A 255 28.29 -35.80 -12.39
CA ILE A 255 28.93 -34.48 -12.50
C ILE A 255 27.93 -33.48 -13.06
N ASP A 256 27.18 -33.86 -14.09
CA ASP A 256 26.17 -33.01 -14.71
C ASP A 256 25.02 -32.72 -13.73
N ALA A 257 24.57 -33.69 -12.94
CA ALA A 257 23.58 -33.50 -11.89
C ALA A 257 24.05 -32.56 -10.75
N ALA A 258 25.32 -32.66 -10.34
CA ALA A 258 25.90 -31.74 -9.37
C ALA A 258 26.01 -30.31 -9.92
N ASN A 259 26.38 -30.16 -11.19
CA ASN A 259 26.44 -28.85 -11.85
C ASN A 259 25.04 -28.23 -12.00
N ALA A 260 24.02 -29.02 -12.34
CA ALA A 260 22.64 -28.56 -12.38
C ALA A 260 22.16 -28.06 -11.01
N LEU A 261 22.46 -28.80 -9.93
CA LEU A 261 22.15 -28.41 -8.54
C LEU A 261 22.85 -27.10 -8.10
N ILE A 262 24.04 -26.83 -8.64
CA ILE A 262 24.80 -25.60 -8.35
C ILE A 262 24.23 -24.43 -9.15
N ALA A 263 23.78 -24.65 -10.38
CA ALA A 263 23.22 -23.61 -11.25
C ALA A 263 21.83 -23.15 -10.82
N ASP A 264 21.05 -24.04 -10.19
CA ASP A 264 19.70 -23.77 -9.68
C ASP A 264 19.78 -23.16 -8.28
N VAL A 265 20.20 -21.90 -8.18
CA VAL A 265 20.22 -21.12 -6.93
C VAL A 265 18.99 -20.23 -6.90
N PRO A 266 18.03 -20.45 -5.98
CA PRO A 266 16.90 -19.54 -5.82
C PRO A 266 17.38 -18.14 -5.42
N PRO A 267 16.72 -17.07 -5.88
CA PRO A 267 17.05 -15.72 -5.46
C PRO A 267 16.91 -15.57 -3.95
N VAL A 268 17.89 -14.93 -3.32
CA VAL A 268 17.87 -14.66 -1.86
C VAL A 268 16.76 -13.65 -1.60
N ARG A 269 15.73 -14.05 -0.84
CA ARG A 269 14.69 -13.12 -0.37
C ARG A 269 15.26 -12.24 0.73
N ASP A 270 15.31 -10.92 0.48
CA ASP A 270 15.68 -9.94 1.50
C ASP A 270 14.58 -9.83 2.55
N THR A 271 14.82 -10.42 3.71
CA THR A 271 13.97 -10.21 4.90
C THR A 271 14.44 -8.96 5.62
N VAL A 272 13.61 -7.93 5.65
CA VAL A 272 13.85 -6.72 6.46
C VAL A 272 13.66 -7.06 7.93
N GLU A 273 14.74 -7.22 8.67
CA GLU A 273 14.70 -7.35 10.12
C GLU A 273 14.93 -5.99 10.79
N LEU A 274 13.84 -5.35 11.21
CA LEU A 274 13.89 -4.20 12.13
C LEU A 274 14.21 -4.69 13.55
N LYS A 275 15.50 -4.85 13.87
CA LYS A 275 15.93 -5.15 15.23
C LYS A 275 16.00 -3.89 16.08
N LYS A 276 15.74 -4.03 17.39
CA LYS A 276 15.74 -2.94 18.37
C LYS A 276 16.99 -2.08 18.25
N MET A 277 16.82 -0.85 17.77
CA MET A 277 17.83 0.19 17.97
C MET A 277 17.80 0.63 19.42
N ALA A 278 18.97 0.83 20.02
CA ALA A 278 19.08 1.29 21.39
C ALA A 278 18.36 2.65 21.54
N VAL A 279 17.30 2.67 22.32
CA VAL A 279 16.57 3.89 22.69
C VAL A 279 17.23 4.47 23.92
N SER A 280 17.53 5.77 23.89
CA SER A 280 17.93 6.50 25.09
C SER A 280 16.83 6.40 26.15
N ARG A 281 17.23 6.29 27.44
CA ARG A 281 16.27 6.18 28.54
C ARG A 281 15.33 7.38 28.54
N LEU A 282 14.05 7.15 28.30
CA LEU A 282 13.00 8.15 28.47
C LEU A 282 12.79 8.42 29.98
N GLY A 283 12.60 9.69 30.32
CA GLY A 283 12.18 10.07 31.68
C GLY A 283 10.77 9.53 32.00
N LYS A 284 10.32 9.75 33.22
CA LYS A 284 9.01 9.28 33.71
C LYS A 284 7.84 9.98 33.00
N ASP A 285 7.99 11.25 32.67
CA ASP A 285 6.98 12.07 31.98
C ASP A 285 7.34 12.12 30.48
N VAL A 286 6.39 11.79 29.60
CA VAL A 286 6.54 11.87 28.15
C VAL A 286 5.79 13.10 27.63
N VAL A 287 4.48 13.04 27.52
CA VAL A 287 3.62 14.18 27.16
C VAL A 287 2.32 14.10 27.97
N ASP A 288 1.98 15.19 28.64
CA ASP A 288 0.73 15.33 29.37
C ASP A 288 -0.10 16.44 28.76
N LEU A 289 -1.30 16.13 28.34
CA LEU A 289 -2.35 17.10 27.99
C LEU A 289 -3.30 17.22 29.20
N GLU A 290 -3.49 18.44 29.69
CA GLU A 290 -4.35 18.71 30.86
C GLU A 290 -5.46 19.69 30.48
N ASN A 291 -6.71 19.18 30.40
CA ASN A 291 -7.93 19.93 30.06
C ASN A 291 -7.76 20.80 28.80
N VAL A 292 -7.19 20.23 27.76
CA VAL A 292 -6.85 20.94 26.54
C VAL A 292 -8.07 21.10 25.66
N SER A 293 -8.34 22.35 25.24
CA SER A 293 -9.34 22.69 24.23
C SER A 293 -8.65 23.40 23.05
N VAL A 294 -9.15 23.13 21.83
CA VAL A 294 -8.72 23.82 20.60
C VAL A 294 -9.95 24.29 19.83
N VAL A 295 -9.94 25.57 19.50
CA VAL A 295 -10.98 26.21 18.72
C VAL A 295 -10.30 26.95 17.56
N TYR A 296 -10.77 26.70 16.35
CA TYR A 296 -10.34 27.41 15.15
C TYR A 296 -11.34 28.50 14.78
N ASP A 297 -10.86 29.56 14.14
CA ASP A 297 -11.74 30.57 13.55
C ASP A 297 -12.35 29.98 12.26
N ASP A 298 -13.65 30.01 12.15
CA ASP A 298 -14.41 29.50 11.01
C ASP A 298 -15.59 30.41 10.72
N PRO A 299 -15.48 31.30 9.71
CA PRO A 299 -16.54 32.26 9.37
C PRO A 299 -17.87 31.61 8.95
N SER A 300 -17.84 30.34 8.54
CA SER A 300 -19.03 29.60 8.11
C SER A 300 -19.89 29.11 9.29
N MET A 301 -19.33 29.12 10.50
CA MET A 301 -20.03 28.64 11.71
C MET A 301 -20.76 29.76 12.45
N PRO A 302 -21.89 29.45 13.08
CA PRO A 302 -22.56 30.38 13.98
C PRO A 302 -21.61 30.80 15.11
N GLY A 303 -21.28 32.09 15.17
CA GLY A 303 -20.30 32.67 16.12
C GLY A 303 -18.86 32.68 15.65
N GLY A 304 -18.57 32.35 14.38
CA GLY A 304 -17.26 32.48 13.75
C GLY A 304 -16.17 31.54 14.32
N LYS A 305 -16.54 30.53 15.10
CA LYS A 305 -15.59 29.64 15.80
C LYS A 305 -16.01 28.18 15.72
N ARG A 306 -15.06 27.32 15.39
CA ARG A 306 -15.22 25.87 15.31
C ARG A 306 -14.43 25.18 16.43
N PRO A 307 -15.11 24.67 17.48
CA PRO A 307 -14.45 23.85 18.50
C PRO A 307 -14.11 22.47 17.93
N VAL A 308 -12.84 22.09 17.98
CA VAL A 308 -12.34 20.79 17.47
C VAL A 308 -12.02 19.85 18.60
N LEU A 309 -11.39 20.32 19.67
CA LEU A 309 -11.13 19.54 20.88
C LEU A 309 -11.71 20.25 22.10
N LYS A 310 -12.33 19.50 23.01
CA LYS A 310 -12.94 20.04 24.23
C LYS A 310 -12.41 19.31 25.46
N LYS A 311 -11.69 20.02 26.34
CA LYS A 311 -11.22 19.54 27.66
C LYS A 311 -10.58 18.16 27.63
N VAL A 312 -9.74 17.88 26.63
CA VAL A 312 -9.04 16.62 26.50
C VAL A 312 -7.97 16.52 27.57
N THR A 313 -7.97 15.44 28.32
CA THR A 313 -6.91 15.10 29.28
C THR A 313 -6.34 13.73 28.89
N TRP A 314 -5.05 13.69 28.58
CA TRP A 314 -4.38 12.47 28.18
C TRP A 314 -2.92 12.51 28.63
N ARG A 315 -2.46 11.45 29.28
CA ARG A 315 -1.09 11.28 29.73
C ARG A 315 -0.45 10.11 29.03
N ILE A 316 0.59 10.42 28.27
CA ILE A 316 1.34 9.43 27.48
C ILE A 316 2.48 8.90 28.34
N ALA A 317 2.47 7.59 28.62
CA ALA A 317 3.47 6.92 29.40
C ALA A 317 4.65 6.40 28.54
N PRO A 318 5.86 6.21 29.15
CA PRO A 318 6.97 5.57 28.45
C PRO A 318 6.62 4.18 27.95
N GLY A 319 6.89 3.90 26.67
CA GLY A 319 6.59 2.60 26.03
C GLY A 319 5.17 2.40 25.58
N GLU A 320 4.28 3.36 25.81
CA GLU A 320 2.90 3.34 25.33
C GLU A 320 2.85 3.36 23.78
N ARG A 321 1.91 2.60 23.21
CA ARG A 321 1.59 2.58 21.80
C ARG A 321 0.09 2.81 21.66
N THR A 322 -0.26 3.97 21.16
CA THR A 322 -1.66 4.40 21.08
C THR A 322 -2.09 4.57 19.64
N GLY A 323 -3.20 3.94 19.25
CA GLY A 323 -3.89 4.20 17.99
C GLY A 323 -4.97 5.26 18.18
N ILE A 324 -5.06 6.25 17.29
CA ILE A 324 -6.09 7.29 17.29
C ILE A 324 -7.04 7.02 16.14
N LEU A 325 -8.30 6.71 16.48
CA LEU A 325 -9.37 6.44 15.52
C LEU A 325 -10.44 7.55 15.56
N GLY A 326 -11.14 7.73 14.47
CA GLY A 326 -12.25 8.67 14.35
C GLY A 326 -12.50 9.08 12.91
N VAL A 327 -13.67 9.65 12.65
CA VAL A 327 -14.09 10.16 11.35
C VAL A 327 -13.19 11.31 10.87
N ASN A 328 -13.23 11.61 9.58
CA ASN A 328 -12.50 12.76 9.03
C ASN A 328 -13.03 14.06 9.64
N GLY A 329 -12.12 14.97 10.00
CA GLY A 329 -12.50 16.22 10.69
C GLY A 329 -12.69 16.11 12.21
N ALA A 330 -12.63 14.92 12.82
CA ALA A 330 -12.76 14.73 14.28
C ALA A 330 -11.62 15.33 15.13
N GLY A 331 -10.59 15.89 14.51
CA GLY A 331 -9.47 16.52 15.23
C GLY A 331 -8.28 15.63 15.51
N LYS A 332 -8.15 14.48 14.83
CA LYS A 332 -7.00 13.56 14.99
C LYS A 332 -5.65 14.26 14.77
N SER A 333 -5.52 14.97 13.65
CA SER A 333 -4.29 15.73 13.34
C SER A 333 -4.06 16.87 14.32
N THR A 334 -5.12 17.58 14.75
CA THR A 334 -5.05 18.61 15.79
C THR A 334 -4.52 18.05 17.11
N LEU A 335 -4.97 16.87 17.52
CA LEU A 335 -4.49 16.18 18.72
C LEU A 335 -3.02 15.81 18.60
N LEU A 336 -2.60 15.30 17.45
CA LEU A 336 -1.19 15.00 17.18
C LEU A 336 -0.33 16.28 17.21
N SER A 337 -0.78 17.38 16.59
CA SER A 337 -0.05 18.66 16.60
C SER A 337 0.10 19.26 18.02
N LEU A 338 -0.82 18.96 18.94
CA LEU A 338 -0.65 19.30 20.35
C LEU A 338 0.41 18.42 21.01
N VAL A 339 0.43 17.12 20.71
CA VAL A 339 1.43 16.17 21.24
C VAL A 339 2.83 16.46 20.72
N THR A 340 2.96 16.90 19.46
CA THR A 340 4.26 17.30 18.88
C THR A 340 4.75 18.65 19.41
N GLY A 341 3.83 19.51 19.84
CA GLY A 341 4.11 20.87 20.27
C GLY A 341 4.06 21.91 19.13
N ASP A 342 3.63 21.51 17.93
CA ASP A 342 3.46 22.39 16.76
C ASP A 342 2.24 23.31 16.92
N LEU A 343 1.26 22.90 17.74
CA LEU A 343 0.06 23.66 18.05
C LEU A 343 -0.01 23.97 19.55
N LYS A 344 -0.36 25.23 19.88
CA LYS A 344 -0.70 25.61 21.25
C LYS A 344 -2.19 25.47 21.49
N PRO A 345 -2.62 24.94 22.64
CA PRO A 345 -4.04 24.85 22.95
C PRO A 345 -4.66 26.23 23.17
N THR A 346 -5.96 26.37 22.88
CA THR A 346 -6.74 27.56 23.19
C THR A 346 -6.97 27.68 24.70
N GLU A 347 -7.22 26.54 25.36
CA GLU A 347 -7.38 26.42 26.81
C GLU A 347 -6.67 25.16 27.29
N GLY A 348 -6.31 25.13 28.58
CA GLY A 348 -5.56 24.04 29.19
C GLY A 348 -4.05 24.17 28.97
N ARG A 349 -3.32 23.07 29.16
CA ARG A 349 -1.87 23.09 28.93
C ARG A 349 -1.36 21.73 28.42
N VAL A 350 -0.26 21.80 27.67
CA VAL A 350 0.53 20.65 27.23
C VAL A 350 1.89 20.73 27.91
N LYS A 351 2.30 19.61 28.53
CA LYS A 351 3.58 19.48 29.20
C LYS A 351 4.39 18.41 28.52
N HIS A 352 5.59 18.73 28.06
CA HIS A 352 6.55 17.77 27.50
C HIS A 352 7.63 17.43 28.52
N GLY A 353 8.02 16.15 28.56
CA GLY A 353 9.15 15.72 29.35
C GLY A 353 10.46 16.33 28.84
N LYS A 354 11.36 16.72 29.75
CA LYS A 354 12.62 17.42 29.40
C LYS A 354 13.54 16.64 28.46
N THR A 355 13.43 15.33 28.43
CA THR A 355 14.28 14.43 27.61
C THR A 355 13.57 13.90 26.36
N VAL A 356 12.32 14.27 26.14
CA VAL A 356 11.52 13.81 25.01
C VAL A 356 11.99 14.50 23.74
N LYS A 357 12.26 13.69 22.73
CA LYS A 357 12.44 14.14 21.34
C LYS A 357 11.29 13.59 20.52
N VAL A 358 10.51 14.48 19.94
CA VAL A 358 9.40 14.10 19.07
C VAL A 358 9.91 14.04 17.63
N ALA A 359 9.52 13.00 16.90
CA ALA A 359 9.69 12.90 15.47
C ALA A 359 8.32 12.64 14.84
N THR A 360 8.03 13.33 13.76
CA THR A 360 6.78 13.23 13.00
C THR A 360 7.04 12.61 11.66
N LEU A 361 6.05 11.89 11.15
CA LEU A 361 5.97 11.45 9.77
C LEU A 361 4.60 11.87 9.25
N THR A 362 4.57 12.86 8.37
CA THR A 362 3.32 13.36 7.79
C THR A 362 2.88 12.50 6.62
N GLN A 363 1.61 12.58 6.24
CA GLN A 363 1.09 11.86 5.06
C GLN A 363 1.74 12.33 3.75
N GLN A 364 2.09 13.61 3.67
CA GLN A 364 2.70 14.23 2.48
C GLN A 364 4.23 14.14 2.47
N LEU A 365 4.82 13.59 3.55
CA LEU A 365 6.28 13.48 3.71
C LEU A 365 7.00 14.82 3.53
N ASP A 366 6.35 15.91 3.98
CA ASP A 366 6.86 17.30 3.84
C ASP A 366 8.27 17.45 4.40
N GLU A 367 8.63 16.61 5.39
CA GLU A 367 9.95 16.57 6.00
C GLU A 367 11.06 16.17 5.02
N LEU A 368 10.71 15.55 3.90
CA LEU A 368 11.65 15.13 2.86
C LEU A 368 11.83 16.18 1.77
N ASN A 369 10.96 17.21 1.70
CA ASN A 369 11.03 18.26 0.67
C ASN A 369 12.36 19.01 0.69
N GLU A 370 12.90 19.28 1.87
CA GLU A 370 14.19 19.97 2.03
C GLU A 370 15.38 19.16 1.51
N VAL A 371 15.27 17.84 1.46
CA VAL A 371 16.32 16.91 1.05
C VAL A 371 15.98 16.15 -0.25
N ALA A 372 14.93 16.55 -0.94
CA ALA A 372 14.38 15.86 -2.11
C ALA A 372 15.43 15.62 -3.23
N ASN A 373 16.38 16.53 -3.42
CA ASN A 373 17.43 16.43 -4.43
C ASN A 373 18.73 15.77 -3.93
N ASP A 374 18.81 15.48 -2.62
CA ASP A 374 19.98 14.83 -2.03
C ASP A 374 19.91 13.30 -2.24
N ARG A 375 21.07 12.64 -2.29
CA ARG A 375 21.09 11.18 -2.34
C ARG A 375 20.64 10.59 -1.00
N VAL A 376 19.93 9.47 -1.05
CA VAL A 376 19.42 8.76 0.14
C VAL A 376 20.56 8.47 1.14
N SER A 377 21.73 8.01 0.66
CA SER A 377 22.91 7.76 1.49
C SER A 377 23.42 9.02 2.22
N ASP A 378 23.41 10.18 1.54
CA ASP A 378 23.96 11.42 2.06
C ASP A 378 23.07 12.00 3.15
N VAL A 379 21.74 11.91 2.99
CA VAL A 379 20.76 12.37 3.99
C VAL A 379 20.97 11.66 5.33
N ILE A 380 21.11 10.34 5.29
CA ILE A 380 21.35 9.55 6.52
C ILE A 380 22.76 9.77 7.08
N GLY A 381 23.76 9.91 6.20
CA GLY A 381 25.15 10.20 6.60
C GLY A 381 25.31 11.53 7.34
N ARG A 382 24.51 12.55 6.99
CA ARG A 382 24.48 13.87 7.74
C ARG A 382 23.92 13.74 9.14
N LYS A 383 22.98 12.79 9.37
CA LYS A 383 22.36 12.60 10.70
C LYS A 383 23.32 11.91 11.68
N LYS A 384 24.01 10.85 11.25
CA LYS A 384 25.02 10.13 12.05
C LYS A 384 26.05 9.49 11.13
N ARG A 385 27.33 9.53 11.56
CA ARG A 385 28.44 8.87 10.84
C ARG A 385 28.45 7.36 11.01
N SER A 386 27.90 6.84 12.11
CA SER A 386 27.78 5.41 12.37
C SER A 386 26.53 5.11 13.20
N TYR A 387 26.05 3.88 13.07
CA TYR A 387 24.88 3.34 13.76
C TYR A 387 25.27 2.06 14.48
N ILE A 388 24.77 1.88 15.70
CA ILE A 388 25.00 0.63 16.45
C ILE A 388 23.74 -0.23 16.32
N ALA A 389 23.86 -1.40 15.71
CA ALA A 389 22.81 -2.42 15.66
C ALA A 389 23.42 -3.79 16.01
N ASP A 390 22.76 -4.53 16.91
CA ASP A 390 23.22 -5.83 17.40
C ASP A 390 24.65 -5.82 17.99
N GLY A 391 25.05 -4.70 18.62
CA GLY A 391 26.41 -4.55 19.17
C GLY A 391 27.51 -4.35 18.13
N LYS A 392 27.16 -4.19 16.83
CA LYS A 392 28.10 -3.88 15.74
C LYS A 392 27.88 -2.45 15.28
N GLU A 393 28.97 -1.80 14.95
CA GLU A 393 28.96 -0.49 14.31
C GLU A 393 28.73 -0.67 12.80
N LEU A 394 27.73 0.04 12.27
CA LEU A 394 27.33 0.00 10.86
C LEU A 394 27.51 1.38 10.23
N SER A 395 27.97 1.42 8.99
CA SER A 395 27.92 2.63 8.18
C SER A 395 26.44 3.02 7.83
N PRO A 396 26.17 4.30 7.45
CA PRO A 396 24.86 4.72 6.99
C PRO A 396 24.30 3.84 5.86
N SER A 397 25.11 3.50 4.87
CA SER A 397 24.71 2.64 3.76
C SER A 397 24.35 1.22 4.21
N GLN A 398 25.17 0.59 5.05
CA GLN A 398 24.87 -0.73 5.61
C GLN A 398 23.60 -0.73 6.48
N MET A 399 23.33 0.40 7.15
CA MET A 399 22.09 0.57 7.88
C MET A 399 20.87 0.60 6.96
N LEU A 400 20.94 1.34 5.85
CA LEU A 400 19.89 1.43 4.85
C LEU A 400 19.68 0.08 4.12
N GLU A 401 20.76 -0.64 3.79
CA GLU A 401 20.66 -1.99 3.23
C GLU A 401 19.93 -2.95 4.16
N ARG A 402 20.17 -2.88 5.48
CA ARG A 402 19.40 -3.64 6.46
C ARG A 402 17.91 -3.22 6.55
N LEU A 403 17.59 -1.99 6.17
CA LEU A 403 16.21 -1.50 6.06
C LEU A 403 15.56 -1.87 4.72
N GLY A 404 16.27 -2.60 3.85
CA GLY A 404 15.75 -3.11 2.59
C GLY A 404 16.00 -2.22 1.38
N PHE A 405 16.84 -1.18 1.51
CA PHE A 405 17.29 -0.40 0.35
C PHE A 405 18.34 -1.18 -0.43
N THR A 406 18.21 -1.18 -1.74
CA THR A 406 19.24 -1.71 -2.63
C THR A 406 20.40 -0.71 -2.81
N SER A 407 21.59 -1.17 -3.13
CA SER A 407 22.74 -0.29 -3.40
C SER A 407 22.46 0.74 -4.51
N ALA A 408 21.63 0.40 -5.50
CA ALA A 408 21.18 1.32 -6.54
C ALA A 408 20.34 2.47 -5.94
N GLN A 409 19.38 2.15 -5.08
CA GLN A 409 18.51 3.14 -4.41
C GLN A 409 19.27 4.07 -3.46
N LEU A 410 20.39 3.63 -2.88
CA LEU A 410 21.23 4.48 -2.04
C LEU A 410 21.86 5.68 -2.79
N SER A 411 22.02 5.52 -4.10
CA SER A 411 22.63 6.52 -4.99
C SER A 411 21.61 7.42 -5.68
N THR A 412 20.29 7.11 -5.57
CA THR A 412 19.23 7.91 -6.17
C THR A 412 18.87 9.12 -5.29
N PRO A 413 18.38 10.24 -5.87
CA PRO A 413 17.77 11.32 -5.12
C PRO A 413 16.54 10.85 -4.33
N VAL A 414 16.29 11.50 -3.18
CA VAL A 414 15.15 11.15 -2.30
C VAL A 414 13.79 11.29 -2.99
N LYS A 415 13.67 12.19 -3.98
CA LYS A 415 12.45 12.43 -4.75
C LYS A 415 12.10 11.32 -5.74
N ASP A 416 13.06 10.46 -6.13
CA ASP A 416 12.92 9.38 -7.12
C ASP A 416 12.71 8.03 -6.41
#